data_d39973819e1ef32a7cd01d795485bfd6
#
_entry.id   d39973819e1ef32a7cd01d795485bfd6
#
_cell.length_a   1.000
_cell.length_b   1.000
_cell.length_c   1.000
_cell.angle_alpha   90.00
_cell.angle_beta   90.00
_cell.angle_gamma   90.00
#
_symmetry.space_group_name_H-M   'P 1'
#
loop_
_entity.id
_entity.type
_entity.pdbx_description
1 polymer ?
#
loop_
_entity_poly.entity_id
_entity_poly.type
_entity_poly.pdbx_seq_one_letter_code
_entity_poly.pdbx_strand_id
1 'polypeptide(L)'
;MGDTGSVITPFYDSLLVKLTASARSFDLAIQRMDRALREFRIRGVKTNIPFIENVIHHYTFSSGQAITTLIDTTPALFNFKRRRDRATKLLKLLGETIVNGNEQVKGRPVPVMDLPVIFPDYDPKAKKPAGTKDYLSKHGPEKFAEWMRQQKRLLITDTTMRDAHQSLLAARMRSVDQLEVADAIAQHGDKLFSLECWGGATFDTSMRFLHENPFKRLRRLRERIPNICFQMLLRGANGVGY
;
A
#
# COMPACT_ATOMS: atom_id res chain seq x y z
N MET A 1 -2.43 8.56 -4.08
CA MET A 1 -1.95 9.95 -4.01
C MET A 1 -2.87 10.71 -3.06
N GLY A 2 -2.32 11.41 -2.07
CA GLY A 2 -3.14 12.19 -1.14
C GLY A 2 -3.63 13.48 -1.78
N ASP A 3 -4.82 13.93 -1.42
CA ASP A 3 -5.41 15.20 -1.83
C ASP A 3 -5.91 15.95 -0.59
N THR A 4 -6.36 17.19 -0.78
CA THR A 4 -6.92 18.00 0.31
C THR A 4 -8.10 17.28 0.95
N GLY A 5 -8.05 17.13 2.28
CA GLY A 5 -9.06 16.39 3.05
C GLY A 5 -8.79 14.88 3.18
N SER A 6 -7.74 14.34 2.56
CA SER A 6 -7.36 12.93 2.74
C SER A 6 -6.99 12.63 4.19
N VAL A 7 -7.48 11.52 4.71
CA VAL A 7 -7.13 11.03 6.04
C VAL A 7 -5.92 10.11 5.93
N ILE A 8 -4.83 10.47 6.60
CA ILE A 8 -3.62 9.66 6.65
C ILE A 8 -3.67 8.80 7.91
N THR A 9 -3.82 7.51 7.72
CA THR A 9 -3.95 6.54 8.81
C THR A 9 -2.62 5.83 9.08
N PRO A 10 -2.40 5.29 10.30
CA PRO A 10 -1.21 4.50 10.59
C PRO A 10 -1.27 3.07 10.02
N PHE A 11 -2.39 2.69 9.41
CA PHE A 11 -2.63 1.33 8.90
C PHE A 11 -2.11 1.09 7.49
N TYR A 12 -1.80 2.17 6.76
CA TYR A 12 -1.29 2.11 5.40
C TYR A 12 0.15 2.60 5.32
N ASP A 13 0.81 2.33 4.18
CA ASP A 13 2.14 2.83 3.90
C ASP A 13 2.20 4.35 4.04
N SER A 14 3.34 4.84 4.53
CA SER A 14 3.58 6.27 4.78
C SER A 14 3.86 7.09 3.52
N LEU A 15 3.93 6.48 2.34
CA LEU A 15 4.21 7.16 1.08
C LEU A 15 2.99 7.98 0.63
N LEU A 16 3.07 9.31 0.77
CA LEU A 16 2.01 10.22 0.35
C LEU A 16 2.13 10.62 -1.12
N VAL A 17 3.33 11.00 -1.52
CA VAL A 17 3.63 11.57 -2.84
C VAL A 17 5.03 11.16 -3.28
N LYS A 18 5.20 10.86 -4.55
CA LYS A 18 6.50 10.75 -5.21
C LYS A 18 6.70 11.99 -6.08
N LEU A 19 7.70 12.81 -5.71
CA LEU A 19 8.10 13.98 -6.48
C LEU A 19 9.32 13.64 -7.33
N THR A 20 9.25 13.96 -8.62
CA THR A 20 10.34 13.72 -9.57
C THR A 20 10.70 15.01 -10.27
N ALA A 21 11.99 15.35 -10.30
CA ALA A 21 12.52 16.47 -11.05
C ALA A 21 13.43 15.98 -12.17
N SER A 22 13.31 16.59 -13.36
CA SER A 22 14.15 16.31 -14.53
C SER A 22 14.75 17.60 -15.05
N ALA A 23 16.04 17.59 -15.43
CA ALA A 23 16.74 18.70 -16.03
C ALA A 23 17.89 18.21 -16.91
N ARG A 24 18.57 19.15 -17.61
CA ARG A 24 19.71 18.82 -18.50
C ARG A 24 20.99 18.42 -17.76
N SER A 25 21.13 18.82 -16.49
CA SER A 25 22.25 18.45 -15.63
C SER A 25 21.75 18.10 -14.24
N PHE A 26 22.58 17.39 -13.47
CA PHE A 26 22.27 17.01 -12.09
C PHE A 26 22.05 18.23 -11.20
N ASP A 27 22.92 19.25 -11.30
CA ASP A 27 22.78 20.49 -10.53
C ASP A 27 21.46 21.21 -10.81
N LEU A 28 21.05 21.30 -12.07
CA LEU A 28 19.77 21.87 -12.44
C LEU A 28 18.58 21.03 -11.96
N ALA A 29 18.74 19.71 -11.91
CA ALA A 29 17.72 18.82 -11.35
C ALA A 29 17.57 19.03 -9.83
N ILE A 30 18.70 19.19 -9.10
CA ILE A 30 18.71 19.54 -7.68
C ILE A 30 18.01 20.88 -7.43
N GLN A 31 18.37 21.93 -8.18
CA GLN A 31 17.72 23.23 -8.03
C GLN A 31 16.22 23.18 -8.28
N ARG A 32 15.80 22.44 -9.29
CA ARG A 32 14.38 22.24 -9.62
C ARG A 32 13.66 21.45 -8.53
N MET A 33 14.31 20.43 -7.97
CA MET A 33 13.79 19.66 -6.83
C MET A 33 13.66 20.53 -5.59
N ASP A 34 14.68 21.30 -5.24
CA ASP A 34 14.65 22.23 -4.10
C ASP A 34 13.46 23.20 -4.19
N ARG A 35 13.29 23.81 -5.37
CA ARG A 35 12.15 24.70 -5.61
C ARG A 35 10.83 23.97 -5.43
N ALA A 36 10.66 22.80 -6.04
CA ALA A 36 9.44 22.01 -5.95
C ALA A 36 9.13 21.62 -4.50
N LEU A 37 10.11 21.16 -3.72
CA LEU A 37 9.95 20.84 -2.30
C LEU A 37 9.53 22.06 -1.47
N ARG A 38 10.09 23.25 -1.75
CA ARG A 38 9.72 24.50 -1.06
C ARG A 38 8.31 24.98 -1.40
N GLU A 39 7.85 24.73 -2.62
CA GLU A 39 6.51 25.08 -3.08
C GLU A 39 5.46 24.08 -2.61
N PHE A 40 5.85 22.85 -2.33
CA PHE A 40 4.95 21.79 -1.87
C PHE A 40 4.40 22.09 -0.47
N ARG A 41 3.10 22.02 -0.30
CA ARG A 41 2.41 22.30 0.98
C ARG A 41 1.59 21.12 1.43
N ILE A 42 2.12 20.41 2.42
CA ILE A 42 1.41 19.34 3.15
C ILE A 42 1.23 19.82 4.58
N ARG A 43 0.00 19.80 5.06
CA ARG A 43 -0.37 20.22 6.42
C ARG A 43 -1.19 19.13 7.09
N GLY A 44 -1.13 19.06 8.42
CA GLY A 44 -1.83 18.07 9.22
C GLY A 44 -1.01 16.82 9.53
N VAL A 45 0.04 16.53 8.75
CA VAL A 45 0.98 15.44 9.02
C VAL A 45 2.43 15.93 8.93
N LYS A 46 3.33 15.25 9.63
CA LYS A 46 4.77 15.47 9.48
C LYS A 46 5.26 14.75 8.22
N THR A 47 6.14 15.39 7.48
CA THR A 47 6.73 14.83 6.25
C THR A 47 8.25 14.83 6.34
N ASN A 48 8.90 14.09 5.47
CA ASN A 48 10.35 14.05 5.34
C ASN A 48 10.92 15.16 4.41
N ILE A 49 10.10 16.13 3.98
CA ILE A 49 10.55 17.25 3.13
C ILE A 49 11.81 17.94 3.69
N PRO A 50 11.87 18.34 4.98
CA PRO A 50 13.06 18.98 5.53
C PRO A 50 14.32 18.10 5.49
N PHE A 51 14.15 16.80 5.65
CA PHE A 51 15.23 15.83 5.51
C PHE A 51 15.74 15.76 4.06
N ILE A 52 14.83 15.67 3.10
CA ILE A 52 15.19 15.63 1.67
C ILE A 52 15.90 16.93 1.27
N GLU A 53 15.44 18.10 1.74
CA GLU A 53 16.12 19.38 1.52
C GLU A 53 17.56 19.34 2.05
N ASN A 54 17.80 18.81 3.25
CA ASN A 54 19.15 18.67 3.79
C ASN A 54 20.01 17.72 2.95
N VAL A 55 19.44 16.62 2.47
CA VAL A 55 20.16 15.65 1.62
C VAL A 55 20.58 16.28 0.30
N ILE A 56 19.67 16.91 -0.44
CA ILE A 56 19.97 17.49 -1.76
C ILE A 56 20.95 18.67 -1.70
N HIS A 57 21.04 19.36 -0.55
CA HIS A 57 22.02 20.44 -0.33
C HIS A 57 23.35 19.94 0.26
N HIS A 58 23.42 18.67 0.68
CA HIS A 58 24.66 18.13 1.20
C HIS A 58 25.69 17.98 0.07
N TYR A 59 26.91 18.46 0.30
CA TYR A 59 27.96 18.49 -0.72
C TYR A 59 28.21 17.13 -1.37
N THR A 60 28.29 16.06 -0.58
CA THR A 60 28.52 14.70 -1.09
C THR A 60 27.39 14.25 -2.03
N PHE A 61 26.14 14.65 -1.76
CA PHE A 61 25.01 14.35 -2.65
C PHE A 61 25.07 15.22 -3.91
N SER A 62 25.22 16.53 -3.76
CA SER A 62 25.22 17.47 -4.88
C SER A 62 26.40 17.28 -5.84
N SER A 63 27.54 16.79 -5.34
CA SER A 63 28.71 16.44 -6.18
C SER A 63 28.59 15.07 -6.85
N GLY A 64 27.52 14.32 -6.62
CA GLY A 64 27.33 12.97 -7.18
C GLY A 64 28.19 11.88 -6.51
N GLN A 65 28.79 12.16 -5.36
CA GLN A 65 29.66 11.24 -4.62
C GLN A 65 28.93 10.49 -3.50
N ALA A 66 27.61 10.63 -3.41
CA ALA A 66 26.82 9.98 -2.38
C ALA A 66 26.81 8.46 -2.57
N ILE A 67 27.09 7.75 -1.48
CA ILE A 67 26.98 6.28 -1.38
C ILE A 67 25.89 5.93 -0.38
N THR A 68 25.51 4.65 -0.30
CA THR A 68 24.40 4.18 0.53
C THR A 68 24.53 4.50 2.01
N THR A 69 25.74 4.67 2.53
CA THR A 69 26.02 5.01 3.93
C THR A 69 25.91 6.50 4.27
N LEU A 70 25.67 7.38 3.28
CA LEU A 70 25.61 8.84 3.52
C LEU A 70 24.63 9.22 4.64
N ILE A 71 23.48 8.60 4.67
CA ILE A 71 22.44 8.90 5.67
C ILE A 71 22.90 8.47 7.06
N ASP A 72 23.45 7.27 7.18
CA ASP A 72 23.87 6.68 8.46
C ASP A 72 25.08 7.41 9.06
N THR A 73 25.96 7.90 8.21
CA THR A 73 27.22 8.56 8.64
C THR A 73 27.12 10.07 8.83
N THR A 74 25.96 10.67 8.50
CA THR A 74 25.80 12.14 8.52
C THR A 74 24.62 12.57 9.40
N PRO A 75 24.76 12.56 10.74
CA PRO A 75 23.69 12.97 11.66
C PRO A 75 23.16 14.39 11.42
N ALA A 76 23.99 15.28 10.84
CA ALA A 76 23.59 16.64 10.49
C ALA A 76 22.39 16.72 9.54
N LEU A 77 22.13 15.67 8.74
CA LEU A 77 20.97 15.59 7.86
C LEU A 77 19.63 15.62 8.61
N PHE A 78 19.63 15.25 9.88
CA PHE A 78 18.45 15.26 10.75
C PHE A 78 18.27 16.55 11.56
N ASN A 79 19.15 17.53 11.38
CA ASN A 79 19.04 18.85 12.01
C ASN A 79 18.13 19.76 11.19
N PHE A 80 16.85 19.81 11.53
CA PHE A 80 15.85 20.59 10.80
C PHE A 80 15.76 22.03 11.33
N LYS A 81 15.94 23.00 10.44
CA LYS A 81 15.65 24.41 10.77
C LYS A 81 14.14 24.60 10.96
N ARG A 82 13.72 25.06 12.12
CA ARG A 82 12.31 25.36 12.39
C ARG A 82 11.83 26.49 11.47
N ARG A 83 10.92 26.17 10.58
CA ARG A 83 10.22 27.18 9.78
C ARG A 83 9.13 27.83 10.63
N ARG A 84 8.98 29.15 10.52
CA ARG A 84 7.89 29.91 11.16
C ARG A 84 6.62 29.73 10.30
N ASP A 85 5.83 28.72 10.59
CA ASP A 85 4.55 28.46 9.94
C ASP A 85 3.40 28.59 10.95
N ARG A 86 2.64 29.70 10.84
CA ARG A 86 1.51 29.98 11.72
C ARG A 86 0.38 28.93 11.57
N ALA A 87 0.14 28.46 10.35
CA ALA A 87 -0.89 27.46 10.10
C ALA A 87 -0.55 26.12 10.76
N THR A 88 0.71 25.67 10.66
CA THR A 88 1.16 24.46 11.36
C THR A 88 1.08 24.61 12.87
N LYS A 89 1.37 25.81 13.43
CA LYS A 89 1.19 26.04 14.86
C LYS A 89 -0.27 25.96 15.31
N LEU A 90 -1.17 26.52 14.52
CA LEU A 90 -2.61 26.43 14.78
C LEU A 90 -3.09 24.98 14.70
N LEU A 91 -2.72 24.24 13.65
CA LEU A 91 -3.07 22.83 13.52
C LEU A 91 -2.49 21.98 14.65
N LYS A 92 -1.27 22.29 15.12
CA LYS A 92 -0.70 21.63 16.27
C LYS A 92 -1.52 21.89 17.54
N LEU A 93 -1.89 23.13 17.79
CA LEU A 93 -2.73 23.49 18.94
C LEU A 93 -4.08 22.77 18.90
N LEU A 94 -4.74 22.77 17.72
CA LEU A 94 -6.00 22.05 17.54
C LEU A 94 -5.84 20.54 17.73
N GLY A 95 -4.80 19.94 17.15
CA GLY A 95 -4.51 18.52 17.32
C GLY A 95 -4.22 18.14 18.77
N GLU A 96 -3.41 18.94 19.47
CA GLU A 96 -3.13 18.73 20.89
C GLU A 96 -4.41 18.85 21.74
N THR A 97 -5.27 19.81 21.43
CA THR A 97 -6.55 19.99 22.13
C THR A 97 -7.51 18.83 21.88
N ILE A 98 -7.57 18.31 20.63
CA ILE A 98 -8.45 17.20 20.27
C ILE A 98 -7.95 15.89 20.89
N VAL A 99 -6.65 15.61 20.81
CA VAL A 99 -6.07 14.32 21.26
C VAL A 99 -5.89 14.26 22.77
N ASN A 100 -5.34 15.32 23.36
CA ASN A 100 -5.05 15.37 24.80
C ASN A 100 -6.20 15.95 25.63
N GLY A 101 -7.22 16.48 24.93
CA GLY A 101 -8.34 17.14 25.56
C GLY A 101 -8.00 18.56 26.04
N ASN A 102 -9.03 19.25 26.54
CA ASN A 102 -8.91 20.54 27.20
C ASN A 102 -9.50 20.37 28.58
N GLU A 103 -8.94 21.00 29.60
CA GLU A 103 -9.44 20.93 30.98
C GLU A 103 -10.90 21.33 31.10
N GLN A 104 -11.36 22.25 30.26
CA GLN A 104 -12.76 22.71 30.24
C GLN A 104 -13.76 21.64 29.75
N VAL A 105 -13.27 20.59 29.07
CA VAL A 105 -14.09 19.49 28.54
C VAL A 105 -13.68 18.12 29.11
N LYS A 106 -12.85 18.15 30.15
CA LYS A 106 -12.38 16.95 30.84
C LYS A 106 -13.58 16.20 31.43
N GLY A 107 -13.70 14.92 31.07
CA GLY A 107 -14.80 14.06 31.49
C GLY A 107 -15.99 13.98 30.52
N ARG A 108 -15.99 14.72 29.43
CA ARG A 108 -16.97 14.49 28.36
C ARG A 108 -16.62 13.22 27.58
N PRO A 109 -17.61 12.37 27.27
CA PRO A 109 -17.33 11.18 26.45
C PRO A 109 -16.80 11.60 25.08
N VAL A 110 -15.66 11.04 24.71
CA VAL A 110 -15.12 11.19 23.33
C VAL A 110 -16.07 10.41 22.42
N PRO A 111 -16.64 11.02 21.36
CA PRO A 111 -17.44 10.29 20.42
C PRO A 111 -16.56 9.20 19.77
N VAL A 112 -16.86 7.95 20.06
CA VAL A 112 -16.25 6.81 19.37
C VAL A 112 -16.86 6.79 17.97
N MET A 113 -16.05 7.09 16.97
CA MET A 113 -16.47 6.95 15.57
C MET A 113 -16.38 5.46 15.22
N ASP A 114 -17.49 4.77 15.48
CA ASP A 114 -17.66 3.40 15.01
C ASP A 114 -17.95 3.45 13.51
N LEU A 115 -16.91 3.21 12.72
CA LEU A 115 -17.06 3.08 11.27
C LEU A 115 -17.43 1.63 10.99
N PRO A 116 -18.69 1.35 10.61
CA PRO A 116 -19.08 -0.01 10.30
C PRO A 116 -18.21 -0.56 9.15
N VAL A 117 -17.70 -1.77 9.34
CA VAL A 117 -17.03 -2.48 8.25
C VAL A 117 -18.09 -2.87 7.24
N ILE A 118 -18.00 -2.32 6.03
CA ILE A 118 -18.94 -2.62 4.94
C ILE A 118 -18.44 -3.89 4.25
N PHE A 119 -19.18 -4.97 4.42
CA PHE A 119 -19.01 -6.20 3.63
C PHE A 119 -19.95 -6.17 2.43
N PRO A 120 -19.53 -6.69 1.27
CA PRO A 120 -20.44 -6.89 0.15
C PRO A 120 -21.49 -7.94 0.53
N ASP A 121 -22.75 -7.71 0.17
CA ASP A 121 -23.84 -8.68 0.38
C ASP A 121 -23.55 -9.92 -0.45
N TYR A 122 -23.60 -11.08 0.18
CA TYR A 122 -23.49 -12.38 -0.49
C TYR A 122 -24.31 -13.44 0.24
N ASP A 123 -24.78 -14.43 -0.50
CA ASP A 123 -25.44 -15.60 0.08
C ASP A 123 -24.43 -16.75 0.25
N PRO A 124 -24.08 -17.16 1.48
CA PRO A 124 -23.12 -18.24 1.71
C PRO A 124 -23.54 -19.59 1.09
N LYS A 125 -24.84 -19.78 0.80
CA LYS A 125 -25.40 -20.99 0.23
C LYS A 125 -25.59 -20.94 -1.28
N ALA A 126 -25.47 -19.76 -1.90
CA ALA A 126 -25.63 -19.63 -3.33
C ALA A 126 -24.55 -20.38 -4.09
N LYS A 127 -24.95 -20.99 -5.19
CA LYS A 127 -24.02 -21.65 -6.12
C LYS A 127 -23.09 -20.60 -6.73
N LYS A 128 -21.80 -20.81 -6.59
CA LYS A 128 -20.80 -19.95 -7.18
C LYS A 128 -20.84 -20.04 -8.70
N PRO A 129 -20.86 -18.92 -9.43
CA PRO A 129 -20.85 -18.91 -10.90
C PRO A 129 -19.56 -19.53 -11.44
N ALA A 130 -19.63 -20.08 -12.66
CA ALA A 130 -18.46 -20.64 -13.31
C ALA A 130 -17.46 -19.53 -13.69
N GLY A 131 -16.19 -19.75 -13.39
CA GLY A 131 -15.11 -18.81 -13.64
C GLY A 131 -13.96 -19.42 -14.44
N THR A 132 -12.84 -18.71 -14.47
CA THR A 132 -11.66 -19.09 -15.24
C THR A 132 -11.03 -20.40 -14.78
N LYS A 133 -11.12 -20.74 -13.50
CA LYS A 133 -10.62 -22.03 -12.97
C LYS A 133 -11.42 -23.21 -13.50
N ASP A 134 -12.74 -23.05 -13.61
CA ASP A 134 -13.60 -24.10 -14.17
C ASP A 134 -13.27 -24.33 -15.64
N TYR A 135 -13.06 -23.24 -16.40
CA TYR A 135 -12.64 -23.34 -17.79
C TYR A 135 -11.28 -24.06 -17.92
N LEU A 136 -10.28 -23.66 -17.12
CA LEU A 136 -8.96 -24.31 -17.08
C LEU A 136 -9.07 -25.80 -16.75
N SER A 137 -9.90 -26.15 -15.74
CA SER A 137 -10.09 -27.55 -15.32
C SER A 137 -10.75 -28.40 -16.39
N LYS A 138 -11.68 -27.81 -17.14
CA LYS A 138 -12.43 -28.51 -18.19
C LYS A 138 -11.64 -28.71 -19.47
N HIS A 139 -10.82 -27.71 -19.86
CA HIS A 139 -10.20 -27.68 -21.19
C HIS A 139 -8.68 -27.90 -21.15
N GLY A 140 -8.06 -27.85 -19.99
CA GLY A 140 -6.61 -27.98 -19.83
C GLY A 140 -5.83 -26.69 -20.11
N PRO A 141 -4.53 -26.68 -19.79
CA PRO A 141 -3.69 -25.48 -19.84
C PRO A 141 -3.46 -24.95 -21.25
N GLU A 142 -3.31 -25.82 -22.24
CA GLU A 142 -3.05 -25.41 -23.63
C GLU A 142 -4.23 -24.64 -24.22
N LYS A 143 -5.42 -25.19 -24.11
CA LYS A 143 -6.67 -24.54 -24.58
C LYS A 143 -6.99 -23.28 -23.76
N PHE A 144 -6.64 -23.26 -22.47
CA PHE A 144 -6.77 -22.07 -21.66
C PHE A 144 -5.85 -20.94 -22.15
N ALA A 145 -4.60 -21.25 -22.47
CA ALA A 145 -3.65 -20.29 -23.01
C ALA A 145 -4.07 -19.78 -24.41
N GLU A 146 -4.62 -20.64 -25.23
CA GLU A 146 -5.18 -20.25 -26.53
C GLU A 146 -6.40 -19.34 -26.36
N TRP A 147 -7.34 -19.71 -25.50
CA TRP A 147 -8.49 -18.91 -25.16
C TRP A 147 -8.09 -17.52 -24.64
N MET A 148 -7.07 -17.43 -23.78
CA MET A 148 -6.55 -16.17 -23.26
C MET A 148 -6.03 -15.27 -24.41
N ARG A 149 -5.28 -15.83 -25.36
CA ARG A 149 -4.75 -15.08 -26.52
C ARG A 149 -5.84 -14.58 -27.46
N GLN A 150 -6.96 -15.28 -27.56
CA GLN A 150 -8.07 -14.93 -28.42
C GLN A 150 -9.01 -13.87 -27.82
N GLN A 151 -8.81 -13.51 -26.53
CA GLN A 151 -9.69 -12.53 -25.88
C GLN A 151 -9.47 -11.14 -26.48
N LYS A 152 -10.56 -10.51 -26.88
CA LYS A 152 -10.59 -9.13 -27.35
C LYS A 152 -10.89 -8.12 -26.21
N ARG A 153 -11.47 -8.61 -25.12
CA ARG A 153 -11.75 -7.82 -23.92
C ARG A 153 -10.53 -7.75 -23.01
N LEU A 154 -10.45 -6.69 -22.22
CA LEU A 154 -9.45 -6.59 -21.16
C LEU A 154 -9.65 -7.70 -20.13
N LEU A 155 -8.58 -8.44 -19.82
CA LEU A 155 -8.56 -9.43 -18.75
C LEU A 155 -8.00 -8.77 -17.48
N ILE A 156 -8.77 -8.82 -16.40
CA ILE A 156 -8.44 -8.12 -15.15
C ILE A 156 -8.00 -9.15 -14.11
N THR A 157 -6.83 -8.93 -13.51
CA THR A 157 -6.34 -9.65 -12.33
C THR A 157 -6.47 -8.77 -11.11
N ASP A 158 -7.08 -9.29 -10.04
CA ASP A 158 -7.08 -8.64 -8.74
C ASP A 158 -5.83 -9.08 -7.96
N THR A 159 -5.04 -8.12 -7.50
CA THR A 159 -3.79 -8.36 -6.78
C THR A 159 -3.91 -8.13 -5.27
N THR A 160 -5.09 -7.80 -4.77
CA THR A 160 -5.31 -7.37 -3.38
C THR A 160 -4.79 -8.38 -2.37
N MET A 161 -5.07 -9.66 -2.56
CA MET A 161 -4.70 -10.69 -1.58
C MET A 161 -3.20 -10.96 -1.47
N ARG A 162 -2.42 -10.56 -2.48
CA ARG A 162 -0.96 -10.60 -2.44
C ARG A 162 -0.38 -9.23 -2.13
N ASP A 163 -0.81 -8.20 -2.83
CA ASP A 163 -0.15 -6.89 -2.84
C ASP A 163 -0.45 -6.06 -1.59
N ALA A 164 -1.60 -6.25 -0.95
CA ALA A 164 -1.95 -5.53 0.26
C ALA A 164 -0.90 -5.65 1.38
N HIS A 165 -0.27 -6.81 1.54
CA HIS A 165 0.82 -7.01 2.49
C HIS A 165 2.07 -6.20 2.17
N GLN A 166 2.32 -5.93 0.90
CA GLN A 166 3.54 -5.30 0.42
C GLN A 166 3.36 -3.80 0.22
N SER A 167 2.26 -3.37 -0.39
CA SER A 167 2.14 -2.04 -0.96
C SER A 167 1.14 -1.14 -0.26
N LEU A 168 0.09 -1.70 0.35
CA LEU A 168 -1.04 -0.90 0.83
C LEU A 168 -1.17 -0.86 2.34
N LEU A 169 -0.85 -1.93 3.05
CA LEU A 169 -1.09 -2.07 4.49
C LEU A 169 0.22 -2.09 5.26
N ALA A 170 0.45 -1.08 6.10
CA ALA A 170 1.52 -1.11 7.10
C ALA A 170 1.25 -2.22 8.15
N ALA A 171 0.00 -2.39 8.57
CA ALA A 171 -0.46 -3.57 9.30
C ALA A 171 -0.72 -4.70 8.32
N ARG A 172 -0.30 -5.89 8.65
CA ARG A 172 -0.41 -7.06 7.77
C ARG A 172 -1.84 -7.61 7.76
N MET A 173 -2.30 -8.06 6.60
CA MET A 173 -3.62 -8.67 6.45
C MET A 173 -3.58 -10.13 6.92
N ARG A 174 -4.36 -10.49 7.93
CA ARG A 174 -4.43 -11.86 8.45
C ARG A 174 -5.22 -12.77 7.51
N SER A 175 -5.00 -14.08 7.63
CA SER A 175 -5.78 -15.06 6.85
C SER A 175 -7.29 -14.96 7.11
N VAL A 176 -7.69 -14.66 8.34
CA VAL A 176 -9.12 -14.50 8.67
C VAL A 176 -9.74 -13.34 7.89
N ASP A 177 -9.04 -12.22 7.79
CA ASP A 177 -9.54 -11.03 7.08
C ASP A 177 -9.75 -11.31 5.59
N GLN A 178 -8.86 -12.10 4.97
CA GLN A 178 -9.01 -12.52 3.57
C GLN A 178 -10.14 -13.53 3.39
N LEU A 179 -10.34 -14.41 4.34
CA LEU A 179 -11.39 -15.43 4.29
C LEU A 179 -12.79 -14.83 4.47
N GLU A 180 -12.93 -13.74 5.23
CA GLU A 180 -14.20 -13.04 5.40
C GLU A 180 -14.79 -12.54 4.07
N VAL A 181 -13.94 -12.10 3.14
CA VAL A 181 -14.38 -11.60 1.82
C VAL A 181 -14.32 -12.65 0.71
N ALA A 182 -13.75 -13.82 0.98
CA ALA A 182 -13.48 -14.82 -0.05
C ALA A 182 -14.73 -15.36 -0.75
N ASP A 183 -15.79 -15.61 0.00
CA ASP A 183 -17.05 -16.10 -0.57
C ASP A 183 -17.74 -15.04 -1.44
N ALA A 184 -17.73 -13.79 -1.02
CA ALA A 184 -18.23 -12.67 -1.82
C ALA A 184 -17.45 -12.52 -3.13
N ILE A 185 -16.12 -12.64 -3.08
CA ILE A 185 -15.26 -12.62 -4.28
C ILE A 185 -15.62 -13.79 -5.20
N ALA A 186 -15.85 -14.98 -4.68
CA ALA A 186 -16.21 -16.14 -5.49
C ALA A 186 -17.56 -15.97 -6.20
N GLN A 187 -18.50 -15.22 -5.59
CA GLN A 187 -19.83 -14.97 -6.16
C GLN A 187 -19.85 -13.82 -7.17
N HIS A 188 -19.11 -12.74 -6.90
CA HIS A 188 -19.19 -11.52 -7.69
C HIS A 188 -17.98 -11.30 -8.60
N GLY A 189 -16.90 -12.05 -8.37
CA GLY A 189 -15.65 -11.95 -9.13
C GLY A 189 -15.51 -12.94 -10.28
N ASP A 190 -16.56 -13.59 -10.72
CA ASP A 190 -16.56 -14.61 -11.80
C ASP A 190 -15.97 -14.09 -13.13
N LYS A 191 -16.05 -12.77 -13.37
CA LYS A 191 -15.50 -12.11 -14.55
C LYS A 191 -14.03 -11.77 -14.45
N LEU A 192 -13.42 -11.90 -13.28
CA LEU A 192 -11.99 -11.73 -13.12
C LEU A 192 -11.23 -12.84 -13.85
N PHE A 193 -10.11 -12.45 -14.46
CA PHE A 193 -9.21 -13.42 -15.07
C PHE A 193 -8.50 -14.27 -14.01
N SER A 194 -7.98 -13.63 -12.97
CA SER A 194 -7.30 -14.32 -11.87
C SER A 194 -7.28 -13.48 -10.59
N LEU A 195 -6.97 -14.15 -9.49
CA LEU A 195 -6.65 -13.53 -8.20
C LEU A 195 -5.19 -13.82 -7.88
N GLU A 196 -4.40 -12.78 -7.65
CA GLU A 196 -3.02 -12.94 -7.23
C GLU A 196 -2.99 -13.14 -5.71
N CYS A 197 -2.76 -14.39 -5.29
CA CYS A 197 -2.85 -14.79 -3.88
C CYS A 197 -1.50 -15.19 -3.28
N TRP A 198 -0.43 -15.17 -4.07
CA TRP A 198 0.87 -15.66 -3.66
C TRP A 198 2.02 -14.84 -4.23
N GLY A 199 3.09 -14.74 -3.45
CA GLY A 199 4.34 -14.11 -3.82
C GLY A 199 5.31 -14.18 -2.65
N GLY A 200 6.58 -13.81 -2.84
CA GLY A 200 7.60 -13.85 -1.79
C GLY A 200 7.22 -13.04 -0.56
N ALA A 201 6.70 -11.83 -0.76
CA ALA A 201 6.25 -10.96 0.33
C ALA A 201 5.08 -11.55 1.12
N THR A 202 4.11 -12.19 0.45
CA THR A 202 2.99 -12.87 1.12
C THR A 202 3.48 -14.03 1.99
N PHE A 203 4.41 -14.82 1.45
CA PHE A 203 5.01 -15.94 2.17
C PHE A 203 5.74 -15.45 3.42
N ASP A 204 6.63 -14.48 3.28
CA ASP A 204 7.43 -13.95 4.38
C ASP A 204 6.57 -13.25 5.43
N THR A 205 5.60 -12.42 5.01
CA THR A 205 4.68 -11.75 5.93
C THR A 205 3.87 -12.74 6.77
N SER A 206 3.37 -13.81 6.15
CA SER A 206 2.61 -14.84 6.86
C SER A 206 3.44 -15.51 7.95
N MET A 207 4.68 -15.87 7.64
CA MET A 207 5.55 -16.58 8.59
C MET A 207 6.17 -15.66 9.63
N ARG A 208 6.76 -14.54 9.19
CA ARG A 208 7.57 -13.67 10.04
C ARG A 208 6.74 -12.78 10.94
N PHE A 209 5.66 -12.21 10.42
CA PHE A 209 4.89 -11.19 11.12
C PHE A 209 3.55 -11.68 11.67
N LEU A 210 2.89 -12.59 10.98
CA LEU A 210 1.57 -13.08 11.37
C LEU A 210 1.63 -14.43 12.10
N HIS A 211 2.78 -15.13 12.05
CA HIS A 211 2.93 -16.48 12.57
C HIS A 211 1.90 -17.45 12.03
N GLU A 212 1.50 -17.25 10.77
CA GLU A 212 0.53 -18.08 10.06
C GLU A 212 1.22 -18.97 9.02
N ASN A 213 0.64 -20.14 8.78
CA ASN A 213 1.12 -21.04 7.73
C ASN A 213 0.59 -20.58 6.36
N PRO A 214 1.45 -20.08 5.44
CA PRO A 214 1.05 -19.54 4.15
C PRO A 214 0.38 -20.58 3.24
N PHE A 215 0.80 -21.84 3.30
CA PHE A 215 0.20 -22.93 2.52
C PHE A 215 -1.20 -23.27 3.03
N LYS A 216 -1.44 -23.19 4.34
CA LYS A 216 -2.77 -23.37 4.92
C LYS A 216 -3.71 -22.24 4.47
N ARG A 217 -3.21 -20.99 4.47
CA ARG A 217 -3.93 -19.83 3.94
C ARG A 217 -4.37 -20.06 2.49
N LEU A 218 -3.43 -20.44 1.62
CA LEU A 218 -3.72 -20.66 0.20
C LEU A 218 -4.76 -21.77 -0.03
N ARG A 219 -4.66 -22.88 0.72
CA ARG A 219 -5.65 -23.97 0.66
C ARG A 219 -7.04 -23.50 1.07
N ARG A 220 -7.15 -22.79 2.20
CA ARG A 220 -8.44 -22.26 2.68
C ARG A 220 -9.06 -21.24 1.72
N LEU A 221 -8.22 -20.37 1.12
CA LEU A 221 -8.70 -19.48 0.06
C LEU A 221 -9.22 -20.26 -1.13
N ARG A 222 -8.51 -21.31 -1.57
CA ARG A 222 -8.97 -22.16 -2.69
C ARG A 222 -10.27 -22.88 -2.38
N GLU A 223 -10.48 -23.32 -1.15
CA GLU A 223 -11.74 -23.94 -0.70
C GLU A 223 -12.92 -22.97 -0.81
N ARG A 224 -12.70 -21.70 -0.46
CA ARG A 224 -13.72 -20.64 -0.52
C ARG A 224 -13.93 -20.10 -1.93
N ILE A 225 -12.87 -20.02 -2.74
CA ILE A 225 -12.89 -19.48 -4.12
C ILE A 225 -12.49 -20.60 -5.10
N PRO A 226 -13.37 -21.54 -5.41
CA PRO A 226 -13.04 -22.68 -6.27
C PRO A 226 -13.02 -22.33 -7.76
N ASN A 227 -13.71 -21.28 -8.19
CA ASN A 227 -14.08 -20.96 -9.56
C ASN A 227 -13.11 -20.02 -10.30
N ILE A 228 -12.26 -19.24 -9.60
CA ILE A 228 -11.36 -18.26 -10.20
C ILE A 228 -9.92 -18.79 -10.17
N CYS A 229 -9.14 -18.59 -11.23
CA CYS A 229 -7.72 -18.94 -11.24
C CYS A 229 -6.94 -18.14 -10.22
N PHE A 230 -6.05 -18.81 -9.48
CA PHE A 230 -5.06 -18.15 -8.64
C PHE A 230 -3.78 -17.92 -9.42
N GLN A 231 -3.15 -16.78 -9.15
CA GLN A 231 -1.91 -16.38 -9.77
C GLN A 231 -0.84 -16.16 -8.69
N MET A 232 0.39 -16.46 -9.05
CA MET A 232 1.57 -16.20 -8.24
C MET A 232 2.42 -15.11 -8.91
N LEU A 233 2.89 -14.15 -8.12
CA LEU A 233 3.94 -13.22 -8.55
C LEU A 233 5.31 -13.88 -8.41
N LEU A 234 6.03 -13.95 -9.51
CA LEU A 234 7.44 -14.34 -9.56
C LEU A 234 8.24 -13.19 -10.19
N ARG A 235 9.24 -12.68 -9.47
CA ARG A 235 10.11 -11.63 -9.99
C ARG A 235 11.29 -12.22 -10.78
N GLY A 236 11.48 -11.76 -12.01
CA GLY A 236 12.56 -12.27 -12.86
C GLY A 236 13.96 -11.87 -12.40
N ALA A 237 14.13 -10.69 -11.81
CA ALA A 237 15.42 -10.18 -11.35
C ALA A 237 15.72 -10.50 -9.88
N ASN A 238 14.70 -10.78 -9.08
CA ASN A 238 14.82 -11.07 -7.66
C ASN A 238 13.79 -12.13 -7.28
N GLY A 239 14.22 -13.34 -7.01
CA GLY A 239 13.35 -14.45 -6.66
C GLY A 239 12.62 -14.29 -5.31
N VAL A 240 13.10 -13.38 -4.47
CA VAL A 240 12.49 -12.99 -3.19
C VAL A 240 11.83 -11.65 -3.37
N GLY A 241 10.71 -11.37 -2.98
CA GLY A 241 9.95 -10.17 -3.28
C GLY A 241 10.38 -8.86 -2.61
N TYR A 242 11.64 -8.71 -2.23
CA TYR A 242 12.22 -7.49 -1.63
C TYR A 242 13.32 -6.92 -2.51
#